data_226ef996fe25fd24bcb6c9464da22c23
#
_entry.id   226ef996fe25fd24bcb6c9464da22c23
#
_cell.length_a   1.000
_cell.length_b   1.000
_cell.length_c   1.000
_cell.angle_alpha   90.00
_cell.angle_beta   90.00
_cell.angle_gamma   90.00
#
_symmetry.space_group_name_H-M   'P 1'
#
loop_
_entity.id
_entity.type
_entity.pdbx_description
1 polymer ?
#
loop_
_entity_poly.entity_id
_entity_poly.type
_entity_poly.pdbx_seq_one_letter_code
_entity_poly.pdbx_strand_id
1 'polypeptide(L)'
;VVHAQTPNFRISDIRVEGLQRVSAGTVFSALPVRVGDSVNQADIQNATRELFKIGFFADVAIQRDGDVLVLVLKERPAINKIELEGNKAIKSENLMDSLKKNNLSEGQIFQRATLEGITQALQREYISQGRYGATVKIETEDLPRNQVKVKVKISEGAVARIKQINIIGNTIYSDQELIDLFELHTSGLFSWISGNDKYSKEKMK
;
A
#
# COMPACT_ATOMS: atom_id res chain seq x y z
N VAL A 1 14.52 -17.75 -39.66
CA VAL A 1 13.89 -16.43 -39.35
C VAL A 1 15.03 -15.52 -38.97
N VAL A 2 15.46 -14.66 -39.91
CA VAL A 2 16.51 -13.66 -39.68
C VAL A 2 15.89 -12.59 -38.81
N HIS A 3 16.29 -12.50 -37.53
CA HIS A 3 15.98 -11.36 -36.68
C HIS A 3 16.79 -10.19 -37.24
N ALA A 4 16.12 -9.26 -37.89
CA ALA A 4 16.69 -7.97 -38.25
C ALA A 4 17.18 -7.29 -36.96
N GLN A 5 18.48 -7.30 -36.73
CA GLN A 5 19.11 -6.53 -35.67
C GLN A 5 18.88 -5.06 -36.01
N THR A 6 18.16 -4.36 -35.21
CA THR A 6 18.00 -2.90 -35.33
C THR A 6 19.42 -2.30 -35.31
N PRO A 7 19.82 -1.53 -36.31
CA PRO A 7 21.20 -1.03 -36.37
C PRO A 7 21.49 -0.16 -35.15
N ASN A 8 22.66 -0.37 -34.56
CA ASN A 8 23.16 0.49 -33.49
C ASN A 8 23.22 1.94 -34.00
N PHE A 9 22.86 2.88 -33.15
CA PHE A 9 23.05 4.30 -33.44
C PHE A 9 23.80 4.97 -32.30
N ARG A 10 24.54 6.02 -32.63
CA ARG A 10 25.27 6.82 -31.64
C ARG A 10 24.41 7.96 -31.15
N ILE A 11 24.24 8.07 -29.84
CA ILE A 11 23.45 9.15 -29.22
C ILE A 11 24.18 10.46 -29.38
N SER A 12 23.62 11.43 -30.11
CA SER A 12 24.15 12.79 -30.25
C SER A 12 23.63 13.72 -29.14
N ASP A 13 22.41 13.49 -28.66
CA ASP A 13 21.78 14.23 -27.60
C ASP A 13 20.67 13.40 -26.91
N ILE A 14 20.31 13.79 -25.68
CA ILE A 14 19.21 13.18 -24.92
C ILE A 14 18.25 14.28 -24.49
N ARG A 15 17.01 14.20 -24.99
CA ARG A 15 15.91 15.10 -24.64
C ARG A 15 14.96 14.42 -23.67
N VAL A 16 14.53 15.16 -22.64
CA VAL A 16 13.59 14.66 -21.64
C VAL A 16 12.31 15.52 -21.68
N GLU A 17 11.18 14.87 -21.82
CA GLU A 17 9.86 15.50 -21.89
C GLU A 17 8.94 14.94 -20.79
N GLY A 18 8.00 15.76 -20.30
CA GLY A 18 6.96 15.35 -19.35
C GLY A 18 7.33 15.47 -17.88
N LEU A 19 8.51 16.01 -17.55
CA LEU A 19 8.88 16.28 -16.15
C LEU A 19 8.08 17.45 -15.57
N GLN A 20 7.63 17.28 -14.33
CA GLN A 20 6.91 18.29 -13.56
C GLN A 20 7.58 18.60 -12.21
N ARG A 21 7.87 17.55 -11.43
CA ARG A 21 8.49 17.63 -10.09
C ARG A 21 9.84 16.93 -10.03
N VAL A 22 10.02 15.89 -10.82
CA VAL A 22 11.28 15.15 -10.88
C VAL A 22 12.30 15.99 -11.66
N SER A 23 13.50 16.13 -11.12
CA SER A 23 14.57 16.86 -11.80
C SER A 23 15.15 16.06 -12.98
N ALA A 24 15.59 16.74 -14.02
CA ALA A 24 16.30 16.10 -15.12
C ALA A 24 17.57 15.38 -14.63
N GLY A 25 18.25 15.93 -13.62
CA GLY A 25 19.42 15.28 -13.01
C GLY A 25 19.11 13.91 -12.41
N THR A 26 17.93 13.74 -11.79
CA THR A 26 17.47 12.44 -11.28
C THR A 26 17.30 11.44 -12.41
N VAL A 27 16.72 11.87 -13.53
CA VAL A 27 16.55 11.03 -14.73
C VAL A 27 17.90 10.61 -15.30
N PHE A 28 18.80 11.54 -15.50
CA PHE A 28 20.13 11.26 -16.04
C PHE A 28 20.99 10.38 -15.13
N SER A 29 20.82 10.50 -13.81
CA SER A 29 21.54 9.64 -12.85
C SER A 29 21.06 8.19 -12.90
N ALA A 30 19.79 7.95 -13.23
CA ALA A 30 19.21 6.62 -13.35
C ALA A 30 19.39 6.01 -14.76
N LEU A 31 19.68 6.83 -15.74
CA LEU A 31 19.82 6.40 -17.13
C LEU A 31 21.16 5.68 -17.35
N PRO A 32 21.17 4.41 -17.82
CA PRO A 32 22.39 3.64 -18.00
C PRO A 32 23.16 4.00 -19.29
N VAL A 33 22.64 4.92 -20.10
CA VAL A 33 23.24 5.37 -21.36
C VAL A 33 23.51 6.87 -21.33
N ARG A 34 24.50 7.31 -22.10
CA ARG A 34 24.94 8.71 -22.16
C ARG A 34 25.10 9.19 -23.59
N VAL A 35 25.16 10.51 -23.77
CA VAL A 35 25.50 11.12 -25.03
C VAL A 35 26.88 10.59 -25.46
N GLY A 36 26.99 10.17 -26.71
CA GLY A 36 28.20 9.56 -27.30
C GLY A 36 28.19 8.03 -27.30
N ASP A 37 27.35 7.40 -26.52
CA ASP A 37 27.21 5.92 -26.52
C ASP A 37 26.59 5.42 -27.81
N SER A 38 27.02 4.23 -28.23
CA SER A 38 26.36 3.47 -29.31
C SER A 38 25.39 2.49 -28.69
N VAL A 39 24.10 2.63 -29.00
CA VAL A 39 23.01 1.88 -28.38
C VAL A 39 22.22 1.07 -29.37
N ASN A 40 21.69 -0.05 -28.91
CA ASN A 40 20.78 -0.94 -29.62
C ASN A 40 19.43 -1.05 -28.91
N GLN A 41 18.53 -1.85 -29.42
CA GLN A 41 17.20 -2.10 -28.84
C GLN A 41 17.26 -2.64 -27.40
N ALA A 42 18.25 -3.48 -27.09
CA ALA A 42 18.37 -4.05 -25.74
C ALA A 42 18.81 -2.98 -24.72
N ASP A 43 19.68 -2.06 -25.13
CA ASP A 43 20.11 -0.94 -24.29
C ASP A 43 18.94 0.01 -23.98
N ILE A 44 18.07 0.27 -24.97
CA ILE A 44 16.85 1.08 -24.79
C ILE A 44 15.85 0.38 -23.85
N GLN A 45 15.67 -0.92 -23.99
CA GLN A 45 14.80 -1.70 -23.08
C GLN A 45 15.35 -1.70 -21.63
N ASN A 46 16.67 -1.80 -21.50
CA ASN A 46 17.31 -1.71 -20.18
C ASN A 46 17.14 -0.32 -19.59
N ALA A 47 17.35 0.74 -20.35
CA ALA A 47 17.15 2.12 -19.92
C ALA A 47 15.71 2.36 -19.47
N THR A 48 14.71 1.84 -20.19
CA THR A 48 13.30 1.89 -19.79
C THR A 48 13.08 1.23 -18.45
N ARG A 49 13.64 0.04 -18.23
CA ARG A 49 13.55 -0.68 -16.93
C ARG A 49 14.15 0.09 -15.78
N GLU A 50 15.35 0.64 -15.98
CA GLU A 50 16.05 1.39 -14.92
C GLU A 50 15.27 2.66 -14.53
N LEU A 51 14.67 3.36 -15.50
CA LEU A 51 13.80 4.50 -15.23
C LEU A 51 12.51 4.10 -14.50
N PHE A 52 11.91 2.94 -14.79
CA PHE A 52 10.77 2.45 -14.00
C PHE A 52 11.14 2.08 -12.56
N LYS A 53 12.32 1.52 -12.33
CA LYS A 53 12.78 1.09 -11.00
C LYS A 53 12.86 2.22 -9.98
N ILE A 54 13.13 3.46 -10.42
CA ILE A 54 13.16 4.61 -9.49
C ILE A 54 11.79 4.97 -8.93
N GLY A 55 10.69 4.43 -9.48
CA GLY A 55 9.35 4.50 -8.91
C GLY A 55 8.60 5.81 -9.14
N PHE A 56 9.21 6.82 -9.78
CA PHE A 56 8.61 8.14 -9.98
C PHE A 56 7.65 8.20 -11.18
N PHE A 57 7.77 7.26 -12.11
CA PHE A 57 7.05 7.33 -13.38
C PHE A 57 5.93 6.30 -13.48
N ALA A 58 4.77 6.75 -13.96
CA ALA A 58 3.64 5.92 -14.33
C ALA A 58 3.82 5.32 -15.72
N ASP A 59 4.53 6.05 -16.60
CA ASP A 59 4.86 5.61 -17.94
C ASP A 59 6.22 6.14 -18.37
N VAL A 60 6.95 5.34 -19.14
CA VAL A 60 8.27 5.65 -19.71
C VAL A 60 8.28 5.17 -21.16
N ALA A 61 8.38 6.12 -22.09
CA ALA A 61 8.59 5.83 -23.50
C ALA A 61 9.92 6.43 -23.95
N ILE A 62 10.74 5.62 -24.61
CA ILE A 62 12.00 6.07 -25.19
C ILE A 62 11.87 6.00 -26.71
N GLN A 63 12.00 7.15 -27.36
CA GLN A 63 11.86 7.32 -28.81
C GLN A 63 13.20 7.75 -29.40
N ARG A 64 13.35 7.49 -30.68
CA ARG A 64 14.49 7.93 -31.46
C ARG A 64 14.05 8.99 -32.47
N ASP A 65 14.68 10.15 -32.43
CA ASP A 65 14.52 11.22 -33.42
C ASP A 65 15.89 11.51 -34.06
N GLY A 66 16.15 10.88 -35.22
CA GLY A 66 17.50 10.88 -35.83
C GLY A 66 18.51 10.17 -34.92
N ASP A 67 19.48 10.91 -34.41
CA ASP A 67 20.47 10.46 -33.43
C ASP A 67 20.21 10.99 -32.01
N VAL A 68 19.05 11.63 -31.80
CA VAL A 68 18.60 12.12 -30.49
C VAL A 68 17.73 11.05 -29.83
N LEU A 69 18.04 10.76 -28.57
CA LEU A 69 17.20 9.92 -27.71
C LEU A 69 16.18 10.80 -27.00
N VAL A 70 14.88 10.56 -27.23
CA VAL A 70 13.79 11.32 -26.61
C VAL A 70 13.12 10.47 -25.53
N LEU A 71 13.24 10.89 -24.28
CA LEU A 71 12.60 10.27 -23.13
C LEU A 71 11.27 10.97 -22.88
N VAL A 72 10.16 10.30 -23.14
CA VAL A 72 8.80 10.80 -22.84
C VAL A 72 8.36 10.16 -21.54
N LEU A 73 8.31 10.94 -20.46
CA LEU A 73 8.07 10.48 -19.11
C LEU A 73 6.73 11.00 -18.59
N LYS A 74 5.98 10.13 -17.93
CA LYS A 74 4.76 10.51 -17.21
C LYS A 74 4.97 10.26 -15.73
N GLU A 75 5.03 11.32 -14.93
CA GLU A 75 5.20 11.20 -13.49
C GLU A 75 3.96 10.62 -12.82
N ARG A 76 4.16 9.81 -11.76
CA ARG A 76 3.09 9.41 -10.86
C ARG A 76 2.58 10.62 -10.08
N PRO A 77 1.27 10.70 -9.78
CA PRO A 77 0.74 11.79 -8.98
C PRO A 77 1.29 11.75 -7.55
N ALA A 78 1.35 12.91 -6.89
CA ALA A 78 1.62 13.00 -5.47
C ALA A 78 0.32 13.05 -4.68
N ILE A 79 0.35 12.49 -3.47
CA ILE A 79 -0.77 12.53 -2.54
C ILE A 79 -0.84 13.95 -1.94
N ASN A 80 -1.92 14.67 -2.23
CA ASN A 80 -2.19 15.98 -1.66
C ASN A 80 -2.80 15.86 -0.26
N LYS A 81 -3.81 14.99 -0.12
CA LYS A 81 -4.56 14.82 1.12
C LYS A 81 -5.08 13.40 1.25
N ILE A 82 -5.13 12.91 2.49
CA ILE A 82 -5.78 11.65 2.86
C ILE A 82 -6.95 11.97 3.79
N GLU A 83 -8.15 11.52 3.43
CA GLU A 83 -9.36 11.65 4.23
C GLU A 83 -9.82 10.27 4.70
N LEU A 84 -10.11 10.16 5.99
CA LEU A 84 -10.66 8.97 6.64
C LEU A 84 -12.13 9.22 6.98
N GLU A 85 -13.00 8.29 6.60
CA GLU A 85 -14.42 8.34 6.91
C GLU A 85 -14.89 7.02 7.52
N GLY A 86 -15.73 7.11 8.57
CA GLY A 86 -16.40 5.96 9.18
C GLY A 86 -15.61 5.25 10.28
N ASN A 87 -14.41 5.68 10.60
CA ASN A 87 -13.58 5.11 11.66
C ASN A 87 -13.98 5.68 13.04
N LYS A 88 -14.86 4.99 13.75
CA LYS A 88 -15.29 5.36 15.11
C LYS A 88 -14.57 4.57 16.19
N ALA A 89 -14.30 3.30 15.95
CA ALA A 89 -13.65 2.40 16.91
C ALA A 89 -12.13 2.61 16.97
N ILE A 90 -11.50 2.92 15.84
CA ILE A 90 -10.06 3.19 15.76
C ILE A 90 -9.85 4.68 15.49
N LYS A 91 -9.02 5.31 16.32
CA LYS A 91 -8.69 6.74 16.17
C LYS A 91 -8.01 6.99 14.83
N SER A 92 -8.33 8.13 14.19
CA SER A 92 -7.76 8.53 12.91
C SER A 92 -6.23 8.58 12.94
N GLU A 93 -5.61 9.00 14.05
CA GLU A 93 -4.16 9.02 14.23
C GLU A 93 -3.53 7.64 14.03
N ASN A 94 -4.09 6.60 14.65
CA ASN A 94 -3.59 5.22 14.56
C ASN A 94 -3.72 4.68 13.13
N LEU A 95 -4.83 4.98 12.45
CA LEU A 95 -5.03 4.60 11.06
C LEU A 95 -4.06 5.34 10.13
N MET A 96 -3.83 6.64 10.35
CA MET A 96 -2.85 7.42 9.58
C MET A 96 -1.44 6.88 9.77
N ASP A 97 -1.06 6.46 10.97
CA ASP A 97 0.23 5.80 11.23
C ASP A 97 0.35 4.46 10.49
N SER A 98 -0.73 3.68 10.46
CA SER A 98 -0.79 2.44 9.69
C SER A 98 -0.66 2.69 8.18
N LEU A 99 -1.33 3.70 7.66
CA LEU A 99 -1.21 4.13 6.26
C LEU A 99 0.22 4.55 5.93
N LYS A 100 0.85 5.36 6.79
CA LYS A 100 2.23 5.82 6.63
C LYS A 100 3.23 4.65 6.60
N LYS A 101 3.06 3.65 7.47
CA LYS A 101 3.87 2.42 7.46
C LYS A 101 3.74 1.63 6.16
N ASN A 102 2.62 1.78 5.46
CA ASN A 102 2.35 1.15 4.16
C ASN A 102 2.62 2.09 2.97
N ASN A 103 3.46 3.11 3.17
CA ASN A 103 3.86 4.09 2.16
C ASN A 103 2.70 4.92 1.57
N LEU A 104 1.66 5.17 2.35
CA LEU A 104 0.58 6.08 1.99
C LEU A 104 0.56 7.26 2.96
N SER A 105 1.14 8.38 2.57
CA SER A 105 1.13 9.62 3.33
C SER A 105 1.11 10.84 2.42
N GLU A 106 0.65 11.97 2.95
CA GLU A 106 0.63 13.23 2.22
C GLU A 106 2.03 13.63 1.77
N GLY A 107 2.15 14.15 0.55
CA GLY A 107 3.42 14.51 -0.07
C GLY A 107 4.17 13.36 -0.75
N GLN A 108 3.80 12.12 -0.53
CA GLN A 108 4.42 10.97 -1.18
C GLN A 108 3.82 10.70 -2.56
N ILE A 109 4.58 9.95 -3.36
CA ILE A 109 4.13 9.48 -4.66
C ILE A 109 3.06 8.42 -4.49
N PHE A 110 1.95 8.60 -5.19
CA PHE A 110 0.84 7.67 -5.19
C PHE A 110 1.08 6.52 -6.17
N GLN A 111 1.05 5.29 -5.67
CA GLN A 111 1.12 4.08 -6.46
C GLN A 111 -0.17 3.27 -6.32
N ARG A 112 -0.96 3.22 -7.37
CA ARG A 112 -2.25 2.50 -7.38
C ARG A 112 -2.12 1.02 -7.04
N ALA A 113 -1.01 0.39 -7.43
CA ALA A 113 -0.74 -1.02 -7.14
C ALA A 113 -0.63 -1.35 -5.64
N THR A 114 -0.40 -0.35 -4.77
CA THR A 114 -0.29 -0.56 -3.32
C THR A 114 -1.63 -0.55 -2.59
N LEU A 115 -2.72 -0.11 -3.24
CA LEU A 115 -4.03 0.12 -2.60
C LEU A 115 -4.62 -1.15 -2.02
N GLU A 116 -4.52 -2.28 -2.71
CA GLU A 116 -5.08 -3.54 -2.22
C GLU A 116 -4.39 -4.01 -0.93
N GLY A 117 -3.05 -3.94 -0.90
CA GLY A 117 -2.28 -4.26 0.31
C GLY A 117 -2.62 -3.36 1.49
N ILE A 118 -2.86 -2.07 1.24
CA ILE A 118 -3.28 -1.10 2.24
C ILE A 118 -4.69 -1.44 2.75
N THR A 119 -5.63 -1.73 1.85
CA THR A 119 -6.99 -2.15 2.21
C THR A 119 -6.97 -3.37 3.12
N GLN A 120 -6.20 -4.40 2.77
CA GLN A 120 -6.05 -5.60 3.58
C GLN A 120 -5.38 -5.32 4.93
N ALA A 121 -4.38 -4.42 4.98
CA ALA A 121 -3.73 -4.05 6.22
C ALA A 121 -4.70 -3.36 7.19
N LEU A 122 -5.51 -2.42 6.70
CA LEU A 122 -6.55 -1.77 7.50
C LEU A 122 -7.66 -2.73 7.94
N GLN A 123 -8.10 -3.63 7.07
CA GLN A 123 -9.08 -4.67 7.45
C GLN A 123 -8.56 -5.57 8.56
N ARG A 124 -7.29 -6.00 8.50
CA ARG A 124 -6.68 -6.79 9.58
C ARG A 124 -6.66 -6.04 10.91
N GLU A 125 -6.47 -4.74 10.90
CA GLU A 125 -6.54 -3.91 12.12
C GLU A 125 -7.93 -4.00 12.76
N TYR A 126 -9.00 -3.92 11.97
CA TYR A 126 -10.38 -4.09 12.45
C TYR A 126 -10.69 -5.52 12.89
N ILE A 127 -10.22 -6.51 12.15
CA ILE A 127 -10.37 -7.93 12.50
C ILE A 127 -9.71 -8.25 13.83
N SER A 128 -8.53 -7.68 14.11
CA SER A 128 -7.83 -7.85 15.39
C SER A 128 -8.63 -7.34 16.59
N GLN A 129 -9.58 -6.42 16.36
CA GLN A 129 -10.51 -5.92 17.35
C GLN A 129 -11.87 -6.66 17.38
N GLY A 130 -11.95 -7.82 16.72
CA GLY A 130 -13.18 -8.63 16.65
C GLY A 130 -14.24 -8.12 15.68
N ARG A 131 -13.89 -7.18 14.80
CA ARG A 131 -14.81 -6.59 13.81
C ARG A 131 -14.64 -7.28 12.44
N TYR A 132 -15.07 -8.51 12.35
CA TYR A 132 -14.89 -9.36 11.16
C TYR A 132 -15.69 -8.90 9.95
N GLY A 133 -16.76 -8.13 10.15
CA GLY A 133 -17.57 -7.54 9.07
C GLY A 133 -17.07 -6.19 8.59
N ALA A 134 -15.89 -5.73 9.03
CA ALA A 134 -15.35 -4.47 8.60
C ALA A 134 -14.95 -4.50 7.13
N THR A 135 -15.29 -3.44 6.41
CA THR A 135 -14.90 -3.23 5.00
C THR A 135 -14.18 -1.90 4.86
N VAL A 136 -13.16 -1.88 4.00
CA VAL A 136 -12.39 -0.68 3.67
C VAL A 136 -12.44 -0.49 2.16
N LYS A 137 -12.83 0.70 1.73
CA LYS A 137 -12.83 1.11 0.32
C LYS A 137 -11.98 2.35 0.15
N ILE A 138 -11.03 2.31 -0.78
CA ILE A 138 -10.18 3.46 -1.08
C ILE A 138 -10.61 4.04 -2.43
N GLU A 139 -10.96 5.31 -2.43
CA GLU A 139 -11.31 6.08 -3.61
C GLU A 139 -10.27 7.17 -3.83
N THR A 140 -10.02 7.52 -5.08
CA THR A 140 -9.06 8.56 -5.46
C THR A 140 -9.74 9.60 -6.31
N GLU A 141 -9.38 10.86 -6.08
CA GLU A 141 -9.84 12.02 -6.82
C GLU A 141 -8.63 12.73 -7.40
N ASP A 142 -8.58 12.87 -8.73
CA ASP A 142 -7.48 13.56 -9.40
C ASP A 142 -7.61 15.06 -9.18
N LEU A 143 -6.51 15.69 -8.80
CA LEU A 143 -6.41 17.11 -8.54
C LEU A 143 -5.47 17.79 -9.56
N PRO A 144 -5.56 19.11 -9.74
CA PRO A 144 -4.60 19.85 -10.55
C PRO A 144 -3.14 19.62 -10.13
N ARG A 145 -2.21 19.89 -11.03
CA ARG A 145 -0.75 19.78 -10.84
C ARG A 145 -0.28 18.35 -10.53
N ASN A 146 -0.88 17.36 -11.19
CA ASN A 146 -0.56 15.95 -11.02
C ASN A 146 -0.56 15.51 -9.56
N GLN A 147 -1.63 15.85 -8.85
CA GLN A 147 -1.88 15.48 -7.46
C GLN A 147 -3.11 14.59 -7.36
N VAL A 148 -3.24 13.88 -6.26
CA VAL A 148 -4.38 13.02 -5.97
C VAL A 148 -4.80 13.19 -4.53
N LYS A 149 -6.11 13.21 -4.30
CA LYS A 149 -6.72 13.10 -2.98
C LYS A 149 -7.17 11.65 -2.79
N VAL A 150 -6.84 11.09 -1.64
CA VAL A 150 -7.18 9.72 -1.27
C VAL A 150 -8.26 9.74 -0.20
N LYS A 151 -9.40 9.09 -0.46
CA LYS A 151 -10.50 8.93 0.49
C LYS A 151 -10.58 7.48 0.92
N VAL A 152 -10.41 7.22 2.22
CA VAL A 152 -10.51 5.90 2.83
C VAL A 152 -11.85 5.81 3.55
N LYS A 153 -12.79 5.07 2.97
CA LYS A 153 -14.13 4.85 3.51
C LYS A 153 -14.15 3.53 4.26
N ILE A 154 -14.51 3.59 5.52
CA ILE A 154 -14.52 2.46 6.44
C ILE A 154 -15.95 2.20 6.91
N SER A 155 -16.37 0.94 6.80
CA SER A 155 -17.57 0.42 7.45
C SER A 155 -17.10 -0.59 8.48
N GLU A 156 -17.21 -0.25 9.76
CA GLU A 156 -16.58 -1.02 10.84
C GLU A 156 -17.28 -2.32 11.18
N GLY A 157 -18.54 -2.48 10.77
CA GLY A 157 -19.35 -3.63 11.12
C GLY A 157 -19.63 -3.74 12.63
N ALA A 158 -20.24 -4.83 13.04
CA ALA A 158 -20.50 -5.14 14.45
C ALA A 158 -19.32 -5.91 15.05
N VAL A 159 -19.12 -5.74 16.35
CA VAL A 159 -18.19 -6.58 17.12
C VAL A 159 -18.78 -7.98 17.26
N ALA A 160 -18.04 -9.00 16.89
CA ALA A 160 -18.45 -10.38 17.11
C ALA A 160 -18.41 -10.69 18.61
N ARG A 161 -19.50 -11.25 19.11
CA ARG A 161 -19.62 -11.73 20.50
C ARG A 161 -20.04 -13.18 20.49
N ILE A 162 -19.42 -13.99 21.31
CA ILE A 162 -19.86 -15.36 21.54
C ILE A 162 -21.13 -15.27 22.39
N LYS A 163 -22.29 -15.61 21.80
CA LYS A 163 -23.56 -15.57 22.50
C LYS A 163 -23.84 -16.85 23.28
N GLN A 164 -23.32 -17.96 22.79
CA GLN A 164 -23.57 -19.27 23.39
C GLN A 164 -22.46 -20.26 23.02
N ILE A 165 -22.00 -21.03 24.00
CA ILE A 165 -21.12 -22.18 23.81
C ILE A 165 -21.91 -23.42 24.23
N ASN A 166 -22.16 -24.36 23.30
CA ASN A 166 -22.77 -25.67 23.57
C ASN A 166 -21.66 -26.71 23.57
N ILE A 167 -21.52 -27.39 24.69
CA ILE A 167 -20.53 -28.47 24.84
C ILE A 167 -21.27 -29.79 24.77
N ILE A 168 -20.98 -30.60 23.75
CA ILE A 168 -21.64 -31.89 23.51
C ILE A 168 -20.67 -33.02 23.87
N GLY A 169 -21.16 -34.02 24.64
CA GLY A 169 -20.36 -35.20 24.98
C GLY A 169 -19.51 -35.08 26.26
N ASN A 170 -19.77 -34.07 27.06
CA ASN A 170 -19.13 -33.92 28.36
C ASN A 170 -19.75 -34.88 29.40
N THR A 171 -18.92 -35.70 30.04
CA THR A 171 -19.31 -36.66 31.07
C THR A 171 -18.65 -36.46 32.44
N ILE A 172 -17.68 -35.52 32.52
CA ILE A 172 -16.83 -35.35 33.71
C ILE A 172 -17.08 -34.01 34.39
N TYR A 173 -17.31 -32.93 33.62
CA TYR A 173 -17.57 -31.61 34.15
C TYR A 173 -18.94 -31.11 33.70
N SER A 174 -19.56 -30.24 34.50
CA SER A 174 -20.80 -29.57 34.05
C SER A 174 -20.48 -28.58 32.93
N ASP A 175 -21.45 -28.34 32.05
CA ASP A 175 -21.30 -27.38 30.95
C ASP A 175 -20.92 -25.99 31.48
N GLN A 176 -21.41 -25.62 32.68
CA GLN A 176 -21.10 -24.32 33.29
C GLN A 176 -19.66 -24.25 33.76
N GLU A 177 -19.07 -25.30 34.35
CA GLU A 177 -17.68 -25.35 34.78
C GLU A 177 -16.75 -25.25 33.59
N LEU A 178 -17.06 -25.85 32.46
CA LEU A 178 -16.29 -25.75 31.23
C LEU A 178 -16.41 -24.37 30.58
N ILE A 179 -17.60 -23.76 30.58
CA ILE A 179 -17.79 -22.41 30.09
C ILE A 179 -16.97 -21.41 30.92
N ASP A 180 -17.00 -21.53 32.24
CA ASP A 180 -16.21 -20.68 33.15
C ASP A 180 -14.72 -20.85 32.93
N LEU A 181 -14.24 -22.08 32.65
CA LEU A 181 -12.85 -22.34 32.31
C LEU A 181 -12.45 -21.68 30.96
N PHE A 182 -13.33 -21.70 29.98
CA PHE A 182 -13.12 -21.03 28.69
C PHE A 182 -13.14 -19.50 28.84
N GLU A 183 -14.01 -18.94 29.65
CA GLU A 183 -14.04 -17.49 29.94
C GLU A 183 -12.75 -17.02 30.62
N LEU A 184 -12.18 -17.82 31.55
CA LEU A 184 -10.89 -17.53 32.17
C LEU A 184 -9.72 -17.59 31.18
N HIS A 185 -9.74 -18.52 30.24
CA HIS A 185 -8.70 -18.64 29.19
C HIS A 185 -8.84 -17.56 28.11
N THR A 186 -10.06 -17.24 27.70
CA THR A 186 -10.30 -16.20 26.70
C THR A 186 -10.09 -14.80 27.24
N SER A 187 -10.34 -14.54 28.53
CA SER A 187 -10.02 -13.25 29.16
C SER A 187 -8.52 -13.00 29.21
N GLY A 188 -7.70 -14.03 29.37
CA GLY A 188 -6.24 -13.96 29.29
C GLY A 188 -5.71 -13.66 27.87
N LEU A 189 -6.38 -14.19 26.84
CA LEU A 189 -5.98 -14.00 25.44
C LEU A 189 -6.47 -12.67 24.84
N PHE A 190 -7.57 -12.12 25.36
CA PHE A 190 -8.22 -10.89 24.86
C PHE A 190 -8.15 -9.72 25.84
N SER A 191 -7.49 -9.86 26.99
CA SER A 191 -7.37 -8.82 28.02
C SER A 191 -6.70 -7.55 27.51
N TRP A 192 -5.76 -7.69 26.58
CA TRP A 192 -5.10 -6.56 25.93
C TRP A 192 -6.01 -5.81 24.93
N ILE A 193 -7.09 -6.46 24.43
CA ILE A 193 -8.05 -5.87 23.49
C ILE A 193 -9.17 -5.10 24.23
N SER A 194 -9.57 -5.55 25.43
CA SER A 194 -10.72 -5.02 26.15
C SER A 194 -10.41 -4.05 27.29
N GLY A 195 -9.15 -3.85 27.65
CA GLY A 195 -8.75 -2.96 28.75
C GLY A 195 -9.24 -3.39 30.14
N ASN A 196 -9.71 -4.62 30.31
CA ASN A 196 -10.26 -5.15 31.55
C ASN A 196 -9.24 -5.95 32.36
N ASP A 197 -8.04 -5.41 32.54
CA ASP A 197 -6.98 -6.01 33.36
C ASP A 197 -7.31 -6.12 34.87
N LYS A 198 -8.45 -5.58 35.30
CA LYS A 198 -8.80 -5.54 36.74
C LYS A 198 -9.46 -6.82 37.26
N TYR A 199 -9.96 -7.71 36.39
CA TYR A 199 -10.73 -8.87 36.84
C TYR A 199 -9.93 -10.15 37.07
N SER A 200 -8.72 -10.28 36.52
CA SER A 200 -7.95 -11.53 36.60
C SER A 200 -7.13 -11.69 37.89
N LYS A 201 -6.91 -10.60 38.67
CA LYS A 201 -6.08 -10.66 39.88
C LYS A 201 -6.83 -11.06 41.16
N GLU A 202 -8.15 -10.95 41.19
CA GLU A 202 -8.94 -11.27 42.40
C GLU A 202 -9.42 -12.73 42.47
N LYS A 203 -9.41 -13.47 41.36
CA LYS A 203 -9.87 -14.88 41.34
C LYS A 203 -8.75 -15.92 41.50
N MET A 204 -7.51 -15.50 41.72
CA MET A 204 -6.37 -16.40 41.94
C MET A 204 -5.80 -16.28 43.37
N LYS A 205 -6.66 -16.12 44.38
CA LYS A 205 -6.28 -16.35 45.78
C LYS A 205 -7.20 -17.34 46.43
#